data_5c9aa33ec0fd39b53eea817d427406e2
#
_entry.id   5c9aa33ec0fd39b53eea817d427406e2
#
_cell.length_a   1.000
_cell.length_b   1.000
_cell.length_c   1.000
_cell.angle_alpha   90.00
_cell.angle_beta   90.00
_cell.angle_gamma   90.00
#
_symmetry.space_group_name_H-M   'P 1'
#
loop_
_entity.id
_entity.type
_entity.pdbx_description
1 polymer ?
#
loop_
_entity_poly.entity_id
_entity_poly.type
_entity_poly.pdbx_seq_one_letter_code
_entity_poly.pdbx_strand_id
1 'polypeptide(L)'
;MLRSLITTLALASCSVFAAPNVQFETNLGSFTVELNQEKAPVSVANFIKYVEDGSYVGSQFHRIIPGFMAQGGGFDADLNQLDTYAPIKNEANNGLENDAATIAMARTSDPNSATRQFFINLVDNDFLNYGARPPGYAVFGKVTQGFDVVKKMAQQPTHSKGRMQDVPVEPIVITKVTLEK
;
A
#
# COMPACT_ATOMS: atom_id res chain seq x y z
N MET A 1 -1.98 -42.38 -53.05
CA MET A 1 -1.54 -42.39 -51.64
C MET A 1 -1.53 -40.94 -51.16
N LEU A 2 -2.59 -40.56 -50.44
CA LEU A 2 -2.76 -39.17 -49.93
C LEU A 2 -2.30 -39.15 -48.48
N ARG A 3 -1.21 -38.45 -48.16
CA ARG A 3 -0.74 -38.26 -46.78
C ARG A 3 -1.41 -37.02 -46.19
N SER A 4 -2.38 -37.23 -45.31
CA SER A 4 -2.95 -36.16 -44.47
C SER A 4 -1.92 -35.67 -43.43
N LEU A 5 -1.56 -34.41 -43.52
CA LEU A 5 -0.76 -33.71 -42.53
C LEU A 5 -1.73 -33.17 -41.45
N ILE A 6 -1.73 -33.76 -40.26
CA ILE A 6 -2.48 -33.24 -39.14
C ILE A 6 -1.59 -32.22 -38.43
N THR A 7 -1.93 -30.95 -38.58
CA THR A 7 -1.26 -29.84 -37.86
C THR A 7 -1.92 -29.68 -36.48
N THR A 8 -1.22 -30.10 -35.44
CA THR A 8 -1.67 -29.94 -34.05
C THR A 8 -1.42 -28.51 -33.64
N LEU A 9 -2.48 -27.72 -33.45
CA LEU A 9 -2.41 -26.37 -32.94
C LEU A 9 -2.31 -26.46 -31.40
N ALA A 10 -1.15 -26.17 -30.82
CA ALA A 10 -0.95 -26.09 -29.39
C ALA A 10 -1.50 -24.75 -28.92
N LEU A 11 -2.65 -24.76 -28.21
CA LEU A 11 -3.14 -23.60 -27.47
C LEU A 11 -2.26 -23.41 -26.22
N ALA A 12 -1.42 -22.40 -26.23
CA ALA A 12 -0.74 -21.93 -25.02
C ALA A 12 -1.77 -21.22 -24.12
N SER A 13 -2.17 -21.89 -23.05
CA SER A 13 -2.99 -21.28 -21.97
C SER A 13 -2.13 -20.28 -21.22
N CYS A 14 -2.26 -18.99 -21.51
CA CYS A 14 -1.76 -17.93 -20.64
C CYS A 14 -2.61 -17.93 -19.35
N SER A 15 -2.05 -18.45 -18.27
CA SER A 15 -2.62 -18.27 -16.94
C SER A 15 -2.53 -16.79 -16.58
N VAL A 16 -3.63 -16.07 -16.66
CA VAL A 16 -3.74 -14.72 -16.07
C VAL A 16 -3.79 -14.92 -14.56
N PHE A 17 -2.66 -14.69 -13.88
CA PHE A 17 -2.68 -14.58 -12.43
C PHE A 17 -3.43 -13.30 -12.07
N ALA A 18 -4.52 -13.45 -11.33
CA ALA A 18 -5.21 -12.30 -10.75
C ALA A 18 -4.26 -11.53 -9.84
N ALA A 19 -4.30 -10.20 -9.89
CA ALA A 19 -3.52 -9.37 -8.99
C ALA A 19 -3.92 -9.69 -7.53
N PRO A 20 -2.96 -9.87 -6.61
CA PRO A 20 -3.29 -10.18 -5.22
C PRO A 20 -4.02 -9.01 -4.57
N ASN A 21 -5.09 -9.31 -3.85
CA ASN A 21 -5.87 -8.34 -3.09
C ASN A 21 -5.59 -8.48 -1.60
N VAL A 22 -5.54 -7.36 -0.88
CA VAL A 22 -5.40 -7.34 0.57
C VAL A 22 -6.57 -6.57 1.16
N GLN A 23 -7.38 -7.25 1.97
CA GLN A 23 -8.46 -6.63 2.71
C GLN A 23 -7.96 -6.18 4.08
N PHE A 24 -8.20 -4.92 4.41
CA PHE A 24 -8.00 -4.32 5.73
C PHE A 24 -9.32 -4.15 6.45
N GLU A 25 -9.38 -4.57 7.71
CA GLU A 25 -10.42 -4.21 8.63
C GLU A 25 -9.86 -3.23 9.67
N THR A 26 -10.55 -2.13 9.91
CA THR A 26 -10.22 -1.12 10.92
C THR A 26 -11.41 -0.85 11.82
N ASN A 27 -11.21 -0.16 12.93
CA ASN A 27 -12.30 0.30 13.79
C ASN A 27 -13.23 1.33 13.12
N LEU A 28 -12.92 1.83 11.90
CA LEU A 28 -13.77 2.74 11.12
C LEU A 28 -14.47 2.06 9.92
N GLY A 29 -14.12 0.80 9.63
CA GLY A 29 -14.63 0.03 8.49
C GLY A 29 -13.54 -0.69 7.74
N SER A 30 -13.89 -1.29 6.60
CA SER A 30 -13.01 -2.13 5.80
C SER A 30 -12.77 -1.52 4.42
N PHE A 31 -11.58 -1.78 3.87
CA PHE A 31 -11.22 -1.43 2.49
C PHE A 31 -10.33 -2.51 1.89
N THR A 32 -10.33 -2.64 0.57
CA THR A 32 -9.53 -3.62 -0.18
C THR A 32 -8.54 -2.90 -1.08
N VAL A 33 -7.30 -3.39 -1.08
CA VAL A 33 -6.20 -2.92 -1.92
C VAL A 33 -5.84 -3.99 -2.93
N GLU A 34 -5.88 -3.67 -4.21
CA GLU A 34 -5.28 -4.47 -5.27
C GLU A 34 -3.81 -4.11 -5.42
N LEU A 35 -2.93 -5.11 -5.35
CA LEU A 35 -1.47 -4.93 -5.42
C LEU A 35 -0.98 -5.08 -6.85
N ASN A 36 -0.10 -4.18 -7.30
CA ASN A 36 0.49 -4.22 -8.62
C ASN A 36 1.87 -4.90 -8.60
N GLN A 37 1.87 -6.23 -8.55
CA GLN A 37 3.09 -7.02 -8.50
C GLN A 37 3.94 -6.91 -9.77
N GLU A 38 3.33 -6.63 -10.92
CA GLU A 38 4.05 -6.46 -12.19
C GLU A 38 4.94 -5.20 -12.16
N LYS A 39 4.39 -4.08 -11.67
CA LYS A 39 5.07 -2.77 -11.66
C LYS A 39 5.91 -2.52 -10.42
N ALA A 40 5.57 -3.15 -9.29
CA ALA A 40 6.24 -2.93 -8.01
C ALA A 40 6.53 -4.25 -7.26
N PRO A 41 7.28 -5.19 -7.88
CA PRO A 41 7.48 -6.52 -7.33
C PRO A 41 8.18 -6.53 -5.95
N VAL A 42 9.14 -5.64 -5.72
CA VAL A 42 9.89 -5.56 -4.45
C VAL A 42 9.00 -4.97 -3.35
N SER A 43 8.28 -3.89 -3.64
CA SER A 43 7.37 -3.24 -2.69
C SER A 43 6.21 -4.17 -2.32
N VAL A 44 5.62 -4.86 -3.30
CA VAL A 44 4.53 -5.84 -3.08
C VAL A 44 5.02 -7.03 -2.26
N ALA A 45 6.17 -7.63 -2.59
CA ALA A 45 6.71 -8.75 -1.82
C ALA A 45 7.02 -8.36 -0.36
N ASN A 46 7.60 -7.17 -0.15
CA ASN A 46 7.84 -6.63 1.18
C ASN A 46 6.53 -6.43 1.97
N PHE A 47 5.52 -5.83 1.33
CA PHE A 47 4.22 -5.58 1.95
C PHE A 47 3.49 -6.87 2.32
N ILE A 48 3.44 -7.85 1.40
CA ILE A 48 2.83 -9.17 1.63
C ILE A 48 3.50 -9.88 2.81
N LYS A 49 4.80 -9.76 2.99
CA LYS A 49 5.52 -10.38 4.11
C LYS A 49 4.98 -9.90 5.47
N TYR A 50 4.69 -8.60 5.64
CA TYR A 50 4.05 -8.06 6.85
C TYR A 50 2.56 -8.42 6.97
N VAL A 51 1.88 -8.69 5.85
CA VAL A 51 0.51 -9.20 5.84
C VAL A 51 0.48 -10.65 6.33
N GLU A 52 1.36 -11.51 5.78
CA GLU A 52 1.40 -12.95 6.06
C GLU A 52 1.90 -13.27 7.47
N ASP A 53 2.82 -12.48 8.03
CA ASP A 53 3.28 -12.64 9.42
C ASP A 53 2.32 -12.02 10.44
N GLY A 54 1.24 -11.36 9.97
CA GLY A 54 0.21 -10.75 10.82
C GLY A 54 0.63 -9.46 11.52
N SER A 55 1.83 -8.94 11.26
CA SER A 55 2.39 -7.81 12.01
C SER A 55 1.73 -6.46 11.73
N TYR A 56 0.87 -6.35 10.72
CA TYR A 56 0.03 -5.18 10.54
C TYR A 56 -1.16 -5.11 11.51
N VAL A 57 -1.60 -6.25 12.07
CA VAL A 57 -2.70 -6.27 13.04
C VAL A 57 -2.24 -5.59 14.34
N GLY A 58 -3.05 -4.67 14.86
CA GLY A 58 -2.71 -3.82 16.01
C GLY A 58 -1.93 -2.55 15.68
N SER A 59 -1.42 -2.41 14.44
CA SER A 59 -0.85 -1.14 14.00
C SER A 59 -1.94 -0.12 13.69
N GLN A 60 -1.59 1.16 13.62
CA GLN A 60 -2.54 2.24 13.38
C GLN A 60 -2.17 3.13 12.18
N PHE A 61 -3.16 3.87 11.70
CA PHE A 61 -2.94 5.05 10.88
C PHE A 61 -2.55 6.21 11.80
N HIS A 62 -1.26 6.43 11.95
CA HIS A 62 -0.68 7.34 12.95
C HIS A 62 -0.49 8.78 12.44
N ARG A 63 -0.69 9.03 11.14
CA ARG A 63 -0.58 10.37 10.55
C ARG A 63 -1.58 10.53 9.42
N ILE A 64 -2.48 11.48 9.55
CA ILE A 64 -3.52 11.74 8.55
C ILE A 64 -3.60 13.24 8.27
N ILE A 65 -3.42 13.61 7.01
CA ILE A 65 -3.55 14.99 6.55
C ILE A 65 -4.70 15.05 5.55
N PRO A 66 -5.83 15.69 5.91
CA PRO A 66 -6.95 15.90 4.98
C PRO A 66 -6.49 16.59 3.68
N GLY A 67 -6.99 16.11 2.55
CA GLY A 67 -6.58 16.64 1.24
C GLY A 67 -5.16 16.26 0.81
N PHE A 68 -4.52 15.29 1.50
CA PHE A 68 -3.21 14.79 1.15
C PHE A 68 -3.16 13.24 1.24
N MET A 69 -2.95 12.67 2.44
CA MET A 69 -2.78 11.22 2.60
C MET A 69 -3.14 10.71 4.00
N ALA A 70 -3.35 9.40 4.13
CA ALA A 70 -3.43 8.67 5.38
C ALA A 70 -2.26 7.67 5.47
N GLN A 71 -1.36 7.84 6.46
CA GLN A 71 -0.15 7.03 6.65
C GLN A 71 -0.29 6.10 7.85
N GLY A 72 0.08 4.83 7.67
CA GLY A 72 -0.07 3.80 8.70
C GLY A 72 1.01 2.72 8.66
N GLY A 73 0.81 1.71 9.51
CA GLY A 73 1.58 0.47 9.54
C GLY A 73 2.89 0.50 10.32
N GLY A 74 3.31 1.65 10.88
CA GLY A 74 4.62 1.80 11.54
C GLY A 74 4.60 1.80 13.06
N PHE A 75 3.43 2.02 13.66
CA PHE A 75 3.26 2.21 15.11
C PHE A 75 2.04 1.45 15.61
N ASP A 76 2.09 0.99 16.86
CA ASP A 76 0.94 0.43 17.56
C ASP A 76 -0.05 1.53 18.04
N ALA A 77 -1.12 1.15 18.73
CA ALA A 77 -2.14 2.08 19.20
C ALA A 77 -1.61 3.09 20.26
N ASP A 78 -0.50 2.77 20.93
CA ASP A 78 0.17 3.63 21.91
C ASP A 78 1.27 4.50 21.30
N LEU A 79 1.49 4.41 19.98
CA LEU A 79 2.55 5.06 19.21
C LEU A 79 3.96 4.53 19.49
N ASN A 80 4.09 3.32 19.98
CA ASN A 80 5.38 2.63 20.01
C ASN A 80 5.72 2.19 18.57
N GLN A 81 6.97 2.42 18.16
CA GLN A 81 7.43 1.97 16.84
C GLN A 81 7.50 0.45 16.80
N LEU A 82 6.97 -0.13 15.74
CA LEU A 82 6.95 -1.58 15.52
C LEU A 82 8.23 -2.02 14.79
N ASP A 83 8.63 -3.28 15.03
CA ASP A 83 9.79 -3.90 14.39
C ASP A 83 9.68 -3.90 12.87
N THR A 84 10.83 -3.80 12.19
CA THR A 84 10.90 -3.75 10.74
C THR A 84 11.83 -4.82 10.19
N TYR A 85 11.52 -5.31 8.99
CA TYR A 85 12.49 -6.02 8.16
C TYR A 85 13.51 -5.04 7.57
N ALA A 86 14.52 -5.59 6.88
CA ALA A 86 15.49 -4.78 6.15
C ALA A 86 14.79 -3.84 5.14
N PRO A 87 15.33 -2.63 4.95
CA PRO A 87 14.76 -1.68 4.00
C PRO A 87 14.89 -2.20 2.56
N ILE A 88 14.01 -1.70 1.69
CA ILE A 88 13.90 -2.12 0.29
C ILE A 88 14.31 -1.00 -0.67
N LYS A 89 14.69 -1.42 -1.89
CA LYS A 89 14.94 -0.50 -3.01
C LYS A 89 13.66 0.25 -3.39
N ASN A 90 13.80 1.55 -3.67
CA ASN A 90 12.71 2.38 -4.18
C ASN A 90 12.36 2.01 -5.62
N GLU A 91 11.09 1.74 -5.88
CA GLU A 91 10.55 1.43 -7.20
C GLU A 91 9.69 2.59 -7.77
N ALA A 92 9.87 3.82 -7.32
CA ALA A 92 9.04 4.95 -7.76
C ALA A 92 9.13 5.24 -9.27
N ASN A 93 10.16 4.73 -9.96
CA ASN A 93 10.33 4.83 -11.41
C ASN A 93 9.54 3.78 -12.20
N ASN A 94 8.54 3.14 -11.59
CA ASN A 94 7.74 2.05 -12.18
C ASN A 94 6.60 2.53 -13.11
N GLY A 95 6.44 3.85 -13.27
CA GLY A 95 5.41 4.45 -14.12
C GLY A 95 4.01 4.52 -13.48
N LEU A 96 3.89 4.19 -12.17
CA LEU A 96 2.66 4.43 -11.41
C LEU A 96 2.73 5.81 -10.75
N GLU A 97 1.59 6.50 -10.73
CA GLU A 97 1.46 7.84 -10.17
C GLU A 97 0.76 7.82 -8.81
N ASN A 98 1.04 8.83 -7.99
CA ASN A 98 0.45 9.00 -6.66
C ASN A 98 -0.95 9.63 -6.76
N ASP A 99 -1.82 9.03 -7.56
CA ASP A 99 -3.21 9.41 -7.73
C ASP A 99 -4.06 9.08 -6.51
N ALA A 100 -5.24 9.69 -6.42
CA ALA A 100 -6.23 9.35 -5.39
C ALA A 100 -6.51 7.84 -5.33
N ALA A 101 -6.64 7.33 -4.12
CA ALA A 101 -6.81 5.91 -3.79
C ALA A 101 -5.59 5.00 -4.04
N THR A 102 -4.46 5.49 -4.54
CA THR A 102 -3.25 4.66 -4.62
C THR A 102 -2.59 4.48 -3.26
N ILE A 103 -1.90 3.34 -3.07
CA ILE A 103 -1.07 3.06 -1.91
C ILE A 103 0.40 3.09 -2.30
N ALA A 104 1.21 3.77 -1.49
CA ALA A 104 2.64 3.93 -1.74
C ALA A 104 3.47 3.69 -0.48
N MET A 105 4.76 3.33 -0.66
CA MET A 105 5.70 3.12 0.43
C MET A 105 6.13 4.46 1.05
N ALA A 106 5.95 4.58 2.36
CA ALA A 106 6.55 5.67 3.12
C ALA A 106 8.06 5.39 3.34
N ARG A 107 8.87 6.45 3.38
CA ARG A 107 10.33 6.39 3.55
C ARG A 107 10.88 7.65 4.23
N THR A 108 12.12 7.59 4.65
CA THR A 108 12.88 8.76 5.12
C THR A 108 13.44 9.57 3.93
N SER A 109 14.39 10.46 4.17
CA SER A 109 15.13 11.17 3.10
C SER A 109 15.97 10.22 2.24
N ASP A 110 16.41 9.07 2.78
CA ASP A 110 17.06 8.02 1.99
C ASP A 110 16.01 7.33 1.10
N PRO A 111 16.20 7.33 -0.23
CA PRO A 111 15.25 6.69 -1.16
C PRO A 111 15.03 5.22 -0.89
N ASN A 112 16.03 4.49 -0.41
CA ASN A 112 15.97 3.06 -0.18
C ASN A 112 15.76 2.69 1.30
N SER A 113 15.04 3.53 2.05
CA SER A 113 14.75 3.33 3.47
C SER A 113 13.35 2.82 3.78
N ALA A 114 12.53 2.54 2.78
CA ALA A 114 11.19 2.02 2.99
C ALA A 114 11.24 0.63 3.65
N THR A 115 10.37 0.43 4.64
CA THR A 115 10.25 -0.85 5.37
C THR A 115 8.79 -1.29 5.41
N ARG A 116 8.06 -0.99 6.49
CA ARG A 116 6.67 -1.41 6.69
C ARG A 116 5.63 -0.31 6.51
N GLN A 117 6.03 0.96 6.65
CA GLN A 117 5.07 2.05 6.58
C GLN A 117 4.61 2.31 5.15
N PHE A 118 3.33 2.57 5.02
CA PHE A 118 2.69 2.92 3.75
C PHE A 118 1.78 4.13 3.95
N PHE A 119 1.37 4.75 2.86
CA PHE A 119 0.31 5.75 2.88
C PHE A 119 -0.67 5.53 1.72
N ILE A 120 -1.91 5.97 1.93
CA ILE A 120 -2.95 5.98 0.91
C ILE A 120 -3.21 7.42 0.52
N ASN A 121 -3.09 7.73 -0.77
CA ASN A 121 -3.34 9.05 -1.32
C ASN A 121 -4.84 9.39 -1.25
N LEU A 122 -5.20 10.52 -0.65
CA LEU A 122 -6.60 10.99 -0.57
C LEU A 122 -7.01 11.80 -1.78
N VAL A 123 -6.05 12.37 -2.48
CA VAL A 123 -6.15 13.17 -3.71
C VAL A 123 -4.97 12.83 -4.63
N ASP A 124 -4.97 13.37 -5.84
CA ASP A 124 -3.83 13.28 -6.73
C ASP A 124 -2.66 14.12 -6.17
N ASN A 125 -1.53 13.47 -5.94
CA ASN A 125 -0.35 14.06 -5.31
C ASN A 125 0.86 14.01 -6.27
N ASP A 126 0.73 14.64 -7.42
CA ASP A 126 1.71 14.62 -8.53
C ASP A 126 3.13 14.97 -8.08
N PHE A 127 3.27 15.83 -7.06
CA PHE A 127 4.57 16.23 -6.52
C PHE A 127 5.31 15.09 -5.79
N LEU A 128 4.66 13.95 -5.53
CA LEU A 128 5.26 12.72 -4.99
C LEU A 128 5.77 11.78 -6.09
N ASN A 129 5.43 12.05 -7.36
CA ASN A 129 5.78 11.19 -8.48
C ASN A 129 7.27 11.23 -8.78
N TYR A 130 7.76 10.12 -9.35
CA TYR A 130 9.12 10.08 -9.88
C TYR A 130 9.28 11.11 -11.02
N GLY A 131 10.29 11.94 -10.92
CA GLY A 131 10.51 13.05 -11.90
C GLY A 131 10.00 14.41 -11.43
N ALA A 132 8.85 14.48 -10.77
CA ALA A 132 8.38 15.74 -10.17
C ALA A 132 9.21 16.11 -8.93
N ARG A 133 9.51 15.12 -8.09
CA ARG A 133 10.38 15.23 -6.91
C ARG A 133 11.23 13.97 -6.76
N PRO A 134 12.31 13.83 -7.54
CA PRO A 134 13.20 12.68 -7.39
C PRO A 134 13.69 12.53 -5.94
N PRO A 135 13.70 11.29 -5.41
CA PRO A 135 13.49 10.01 -6.11
C PRO A 135 12.04 9.51 -6.13
N GLY A 136 11.02 10.30 -5.75
CA GLY A 136 9.62 9.91 -5.71
C GLY A 136 9.25 8.91 -4.61
N TYR A 137 7.98 8.54 -4.58
CA TYR A 137 7.42 7.53 -3.67
C TYR A 137 6.82 6.38 -4.48
N ALA A 138 7.22 5.16 -4.16
CA ALA A 138 6.85 3.96 -4.92
C ALA A 138 5.39 3.58 -4.68
N VAL A 139 4.51 3.85 -5.64
CA VAL A 139 3.16 3.31 -5.68
C VAL A 139 3.26 1.82 -5.99
N PHE A 140 2.51 0.99 -5.25
CA PHE A 140 2.53 -0.46 -5.40
C PHE A 140 1.14 -1.11 -5.44
N GLY A 141 0.06 -0.31 -5.40
CA GLY A 141 -1.31 -0.79 -5.49
C GLY A 141 -2.33 0.34 -5.45
N LYS A 142 -3.61 -0.05 -5.38
CA LYS A 142 -4.73 0.88 -5.35
C LYS A 142 -5.87 0.31 -4.51
N VAL A 143 -6.54 1.18 -3.76
CA VAL A 143 -7.80 0.84 -3.08
C VAL A 143 -8.90 0.68 -4.13
N THR A 144 -9.45 -0.52 -4.23
CA THR A 144 -10.51 -0.88 -5.20
C THR A 144 -11.89 -0.91 -4.57
N GLN A 145 -11.97 -1.11 -3.23
CA GLN A 145 -13.22 -1.10 -2.47
C GLN A 145 -13.01 -0.37 -1.14
N GLY A 146 -14.03 0.32 -0.65
CA GLY A 146 -14.02 0.96 0.66
C GLY A 146 -13.15 2.22 0.76
N PHE A 147 -12.88 2.92 -0.34
CA PHE A 147 -12.12 4.19 -0.30
C PHE A 147 -12.84 5.28 0.50
N ASP A 148 -14.16 5.22 0.62
CA ASP A 148 -14.96 6.06 1.51
C ASP A 148 -14.56 5.89 2.99
N VAL A 149 -14.16 4.67 3.42
CA VAL A 149 -13.62 4.43 4.76
C VAL A 149 -12.30 5.20 4.96
N VAL A 150 -11.40 5.19 3.96
CA VAL A 150 -10.15 5.95 4.02
C VAL A 150 -10.43 7.46 4.06
N LYS A 151 -11.41 7.94 3.28
CA LYS A 151 -11.87 9.34 3.35
C LYS A 151 -12.47 9.68 4.72
N LYS A 152 -13.18 8.74 5.36
CA LYS A 152 -13.71 8.91 6.72
C LYS A 152 -12.60 9.03 7.76
N MET A 153 -11.46 8.34 7.57
CA MET A 153 -10.27 8.55 8.42
C MET A 153 -9.80 10.00 8.38
N ALA A 154 -9.82 10.63 7.20
CA ALA A 154 -9.41 12.02 7.00
C ALA A 154 -10.36 13.06 7.63
N GLN A 155 -11.52 12.64 8.07
CA GLN A 155 -12.49 13.49 8.79
C GLN A 155 -12.31 13.44 10.30
N GLN A 156 -11.46 12.52 10.81
CA GLN A 156 -11.21 12.41 12.24
C GLN A 156 -10.34 13.58 12.72
N PRO A 157 -10.60 14.11 13.91
CA PRO A 157 -9.77 15.17 14.48
C PRO A 157 -8.35 14.64 14.72
N THR A 158 -7.36 15.49 14.43
CA THR A 158 -5.95 15.20 14.65
C THR A 158 -5.32 16.21 15.62
N HIS A 159 -4.21 15.82 16.23
CA HIS A 159 -3.44 16.65 17.14
C HIS A 159 -1.93 16.35 17.01
N SER A 160 -1.11 17.14 17.68
CA SER A 160 0.31 16.83 17.87
C SER A 160 0.50 16.00 19.15
N LYS A 161 1.26 14.89 19.08
CA LYS A 161 1.64 14.07 20.22
C LYS A 161 3.15 13.89 20.29
N GLY A 162 3.80 14.56 21.21
CA GLY A 162 5.25 14.62 21.25
C GLY A 162 5.84 15.31 20.01
N ARG A 163 6.66 14.58 19.25
CA ARG A 163 7.26 15.07 17.98
C ARG A 163 6.42 14.73 16.75
N MET A 164 5.35 13.96 16.93
CA MET A 164 4.47 13.55 15.83
C MET A 164 3.37 14.59 15.63
N GLN A 165 3.09 14.91 14.39
CA GLN A 165 2.03 15.82 13.97
C GLN A 165 0.95 15.05 13.22
N ASP A 166 -0.25 15.62 13.14
CA ASP A 166 -1.39 15.06 12.40
C ASP A 166 -1.79 13.65 12.88
N VAL A 167 -1.60 13.37 14.17
CA VAL A 167 -1.97 12.09 14.81
C VAL A 167 -3.48 12.11 15.09
N PRO A 168 -4.27 11.11 14.68
CA PRO A 168 -5.66 11.01 15.07
C PRO A 168 -5.82 11.03 16.60
N VAL A 169 -6.80 11.83 17.12
CA VAL A 169 -7.08 11.91 18.55
C VAL A 169 -7.50 10.54 19.09
N GLU A 170 -8.39 9.86 18.35
CA GLU A 170 -8.75 8.46 18.61
C GLU A 170 -7.95 7.57 17.66
N PRO A 171 -7.21 6.57 18.16
CA PRO A 171 -6.41 5.70 17.32
C PRO A 171 -7.25 4.99 16.25
N ILE A 172 -6.80 5.04 15.00
CA ILE A 172 -7.41 4.29 13.89
C ILE A 172 -6.59 3.01 13.69
N VAL A 173 -7.07 1.93 14.31
CA VAL A 173 -6.34 0.67 14.44
C VAL A 173 -6.75 -0.31 13.35
N ILE A 174 -5.76 -0.97 12.76
CA ILE A 174 -5.94 -2.12 11.86
C ILE A 174 -6.23 -3.34 12.74
N THR A 175 -7.44 -3.87 12.66
CA THR A 175 -7.91 -4.98 13.49
C THR A 175 -7.74 -6.34 12.82
N LYS A 176 -7.68 -6.36 11.47
CA LYS A 176 -7.42 -7.57 10.70
C LYS A 176 -6.87 -7.21 9.32
N VAL A 177 -6.03 -8.07 8.78
CA VAL A 177 -5.55 -8.00 7.38
C VAL A 177 -5.62 -9.39 6.78
N THR A 178 -6.18 -9.49 5.56
CA THR A 178 -6.36 -10.77 4.86
C THR A 178 -5.82 -10.64 3.43
N LEU A 179 -4.90 -11.54 3.06
CA LEU A 179 -4.47 -11.70 1.66
C LEU A 179 -5.48 -12.60 0.95
N GLU A 180 -6.16 -12.05 -0.05
CA GLU A 180 -7.07 -12.77 -0.94
C GLU A 180 -6.27 -13.29 -2.15
N LYS A 181 -6.36 -14.59 -2.38
CA LYS A 181 -5.64 -15.28 -3.47
C LYS A 181 -6.59 -15.57 -4.62
#